data_a9613fd03f22f99a873f104629e83c39
#
_entry.id   a9613fd03f22f99a873f104629e83c39
#
_cell.length_a   1.000
_cell.length_b   1.000
_cell.length_c   1.000
_cell.angle_alpha   90.00
_cell.angle_beta   90.00
_cell.angle_gamma   90.00
#
_symmetry.space_group_name_H-M   'P 1'
#
loop_
_entity.id
_entity.type
_entity.pdbx_description
1 polymer ?
#
loop_
_entity_poly.entity_id
_entity_poly.type
_entity_poly.pdbx_seq_one_letter_code
_entity_poly.pdbx_strand_id
1 'polypeptide(L)'
;FGVLSDEDKKAVDEAMERVNVSQIKDKDFTKISDGQRQRVMLSRAICQQPEIIVLDEPTSYLDIKYKLEFLSILQRLKRQKNLTVIMSLHELDMAKRVSDHILCIDGRYVDRYGTPEEVFTDQYVSGFFGITAGSFDETGEDLELEKPDGMARVFVIAGGGLGRKSFRSLQRKGIPFATGIIYENDLDYPAAKALSAEIVSARSFEPV
;
A
#
# COMPACT_ATOMS: atom_id res chain seq x y z
N PHE A 1 -1.80 -34.54 25.24
CA PHE A 1 -2.15 -33.11 25.21
C PHE A 1 -2.34 -32.67 26.65
N GLY A 2 -1.50 -31.73 27.14
CA GLY A 2 -1.53 -31.24 28.51
C GLY A 2 -2.75 -30.37 28.79
N VAL A 3 -3.16 -30.32 30.05
CA VAL A 3 -4.17 -29.35 30.52
C VAL A 3 -3.49 -27.99 30.62
N LEU A 4 -4.11 -26.94 30.06
CA LEU A 4 -3.61 -25.58 30.17
C LEU A 4 -3.52 -25.15 31.64
N SER A 5 -2.37 -24.67 32.08
CA SER A 5 -2.19 -24.04 33.39
C SER A 5 -2.98 -22.72 33.46
N ASP A 6 -3.13 -22.18 34.66
CA ASP A 6 -3.78 -20.88 34.80
C ASP A 6 -2.92 -19.75 34.23
N GLU A 7 -1.61 -19.90 34.20
CA GLU A 7 -0.67 -18.99 33.51
C GLU A 7 -0.89 -19.02 31.98
N ASP A 8 -1.06 -20.22 31.40
CA ASP A 8 -1.35 -20.37 29.98
C ASP A 8 -2.68 -19.71 29.60
N LYS A 9 -3.73 -19.93 30.41
CA LYS A 9 -5.04 -19.31 30.17
C LYS A 9 -4.95 -17.78 30.22
N LYS A 10 -4.21 -17.25 31.19
CA LYS A 10 -3.96 -15.81 31.30
C LYS A 10 -3.22 -15.26 30.08
N ALA A 11 -2.18 -15.96 29.62
CA ALA A 11 -1.45 -15.58 28.41
C ALA A 11 -2.33 -15.56 27.15
N VAL A 12 -3.24 -16.54 27.04
CA VAL A 12 -4.23 -16.58 25.95
C VAL A 12 -5.19 -15.39 26.02
N ASP A 13 -5.79 -15.14 27.20
CA ASP A 13 -6.74 -14.03 27.39
C ASP A 13 -6.05 -12.67 27.11
N GLU A 14 -4.85 -12.43 27.58
CA GLU A 14 -4.06 -11.23 27.27
C GLU A 14 -3.75 -11.10 25.78
N ALA A 15 -3.39 -12.19 25.11
CA ALA A 15 -3.12 -12.17 23.66
C ALA A 15 -4.39 -11.85 22.88
N MET A 16 -5.53 -12.41 23.24
CA MET A 16 -6.82 -12.13 22.61
C MET A 16 -7.28 -10.69 22.81
N GLU A 17 -7.07 -10.13 24.00
CA GLU A 17 -7.36 -8.73 24.30
C GLU A 17 -6.53 -7.77 23.43
N ARG A 18 -5.23 -8.04 23.28
CA ARG A 18 -4.31 -7.22 22.48
C ARG A 18 -4.72 -7.09 21.02
N VAL A 19 -5.40 -8.10 20.47
CA VAL A 19 -5.87 -8.10 19.08
C VAL A 19 -7.38 -7.88 18.95
N ASN A 20 -8.06 -7.51 20.04
CA ASN A 20 -9.50 -7.21 20.10
C ASN A 20 -10.38 -8.38 19.63
N VAL A 21 -10.14 -9.59 20.14
CA VAL A 21 -10.95 -10.78 19.82
C VAL A 21 -11.51 -11.51 21.06
N SER A 22 -11.35 -10.96 22.26
CA SER A 22 -11.83 -11.58 23.49
C SER A 22 -13.33 -11.89 23.48
N GLN A 23 -14.13 -11.04 22.80
CA GLN A 23 -15.58 -11.19 22.68
C GLN A 23 -16.03 -12.37 21.80
N ILE A 24 -15.11 -13.01 21.11
CA ILE A 24 -15.41 -14.16 20.24
C ILE A 24 -14.70 -15.44 20.68
N LYS A 25 -14.15 -15.47 21.90
CA LYS A 25 -13.32 -16.61 22.37
C LYS A 25 -14.06 -17.95 22.36
N ASP A 26 -15.38 -17.93 22.60
CA ASP A 26 -16.21 -19.13 22.63
C ASP A 26 -16.91 -19.41 21.30
N LYS A 27 -16.61 -18.64 20.24
CA LYS A 27 -17.19 -18.88 18.92
C LYS A 27 -16.42 -19.93 18.15
N ASP A 28 -17.14 -20.68 17.35
CA ASP A 28 -16.55 -21.58 16.37
C ASP A 28 -15.72 -20.78 15.35
N PHE A 29 -14.45 -21.15 15.19
CA PHE A 29 -13.51 -20.51 14.28
C PHE A 29 -13.99 -20.47 12.83
N THR A 30 -14.77 -21.46 12.41
CA THR A 30 -15.33 -21.52 11.05
C THR A 30 -16.48 -20.54 10.82
N LYS A 31 -17.06 -19.99 11.91
CA LYS A 31 -18.24 -19.10 11.87
C LYS A 31 -17.91 -17.63 12.13
N ILE A 32 -16.65 -17.27 12.21
CA ILE A 32 -16.18 -15.89 12.36
C ILE A 32 -15.74 -15.32 11.02
N SER A 33 -15.69 -13.99 10.88
CA SER A 33 -15.26 -13.31 9.65
C SER A 33 -13.77 -13.48 9.40
N ASP A 34 -13.32 -13.26 8.14
CA ASP A 34 -11.92 -13.39 7.77
C ASP A 34 -11.02 -12.45 8.56
N GLY A 35 -11.44 -11.21 8.80
CA GLY A 35 -10.71 -10.27 9.65
C GLY A 35 -10.64 -10.72 11.12
N GLN A 36 -11.66 -11.39 11.62
CA GLN A 36 -11.63 -12.01 12.95
C GLN A 36 -10.68 -13.21 12.96
N ARG A 37 -10.70 -14.05 11.93
CA ARG A 37 -9.77 -15.19 11.80
C ARG A 37 -8.31 -14.72 11.79
N GLN A 38 -7.99 -13.72 11.01
CA GLN A 38 -6.62 -13.17 10.95
C GLN A 38 -6.16 -12.67 12.34
N ARG A 39 -7.02 -11.97 13.07
CA ARG A 39 -6.70 -11.52 14.43
C ARG A 39 -6.58 -12.67 15.43
N VAL A 40 -7.39 -13.71 15.31
CA VAL A 40 -7.26 -14.92 16.14
C VAL A 40 -5.93 -15.64 15.84
N MET A 41 -5.56 -15.76 14.57
CA MET A 41 -4.26 -16.33 14.19
C MET A 41 -3.08 -15.50 14.71
N LEU A 42 -3.20 -14.17 14.68
CA LEU A 42 -2.22 -13.27 15.27
C LEU A 42 -2.16 -13.43 16.79
N SER A 43 -3.30 -13.56 17.50
CA SER A 43 -3.30 -13.80 18.95
C SER A 43 -2.58 -15.09 19.32
N ARG A 44 -2.77 -16.14 18.54
CA ARG A 44 -2.06 -17.42 18.70
C ARG A 44 -0.54 -17.26 18.59
N ALA A 45 -0.08 -16.44 17.62
CA ALA A 45 1.35 -16.16 17.48
C ALA A 45 1.89 -15.35 18.67
N ILE A 46 1.15 -14.32 19.10
CA ILE A 46 1.55 -13.42 20.20
C ILE A 46 1.57 -14.17 21.54
N CYS A 47 0.66 -15.12 21.75
CA CYS A 47 0.60 -15.94 22.98
C CYS A 47 1.91 -16.68 23.27
N GLN A 48 2.69 -16.99 22.23
CA GLN A 48 4.02 -17.61 22.35
C GLN A 48 5.14 -16.62 22.75
N GLN A 49 4.81 -15.35 22.92
CA GLN A 49 5.74 -14.25 23.24
C GLN A 49 6.99 -14.21 22.34
N PRO A 50 6.81 -14.24 21.02
CA PRO A 50 7.93 -14.30 20.09
C PRO A 50 8.67 -12.94 20.03
N GLU A 51 9.94 -12.98 19.65
CA GLU A 51 10.73 -11.81 19.28
C GLU A 51 10.51 -11.43 17.80
N ILE A 52 10.19 -12.43 16.97
CA ILE A 52 9.96 -12.28 15.53
C ILE A 52 8.64 -12.95 15.14
N ILE A 53 7.81 -12.25 14.38
CA ILE A 53 6.63 -12.82 13.73
C ILE A 53 6.81 -12.72 12.23
N VAL A 54 6.56 -13.83 11.52
CA VAL A 54 6.52 -13.88 10.05
C VAL A 54 5.08 -14.07 9.62
N LEU A 55 4.60 -13.20 8.72
CA LEU A 55 3.25 -13.20 8.20
C LEU A 55 3.28 -13.25 6.68
N ASP A 56 2.59 -14.21 6.12
CA ASP A 56 2.45 -14.33 4.68
C ASP A 56 1.10 -13.75 4.26
N GLU A 57 1.14 -12.69 3.44
CA GLU A 57 -0.01 -11.96 2.92
C GLU A 57 -1.13 -11.68 3.95
N PRO A 58 -0.82 -11.11 5.12
CA PRO A 58 -1.78 -11.05 6.22
C PRO A 58 -2.98 -10.13 5.96
N THR A 59 -2.90 -9.30 4.93
CA THR A 59 -3.96 -8.36 4.54
C THR A 59 -4.78 -8.80 3.34
N SER A 60 -4.40 -9.91 2.70
CA SER A 60 -5.13 -10.47 1.56
C SER A 60 -6.56 -10.84 1.97
N TYR A 61 -7.52 -10.56 1.09
CA TYR A 61 -8.95 -10.81 1.31
C TYR A 61 -9.63 -10.00 2.43
N LEU A 62 -8.92 -9.05 3.06
CA LEU A 62 -9.50 -8.12 4.01
C LEU A 62 -10.01 -6.87 3.29
N ASP A 63 -11.19 -6.38 3.69
CA ASP A 63 -11.61 -5.06 3.29
C ASP A 63 -10.74 -3.97 3.98
N ILE A 64 -10.80 -2.74 3.47
CA ILE A 64 -9.92 -1.65 3.90
C ILE A 64 -10.03 -1.37 5.41
N LYS A 65 -11.21 -1.53 6.00
CA LYS A 65 -11.40 -1.32 7.44
C LYS A 65 -10.61 -2.33 8.26
N TYR A 66 -10.71 -3.61 7.92
CA TYR A 66 -10.03 -4.69 8.66
C TYR A 66 -8.53 -4.71 8.38
N LYS A 67 -8.07 -4.31 7.17
CA LYS A 67 -6.65 -4.06 6.89
C LYS A 67 -6.07 -3.02 7.82
N LEU A 68 -6.70 -1.87 7.93
CA LEU A 68 -6.24 -0.78 8.79
C LEU A 68 -6.23 -1.17 10.27
N GLU A 69 -7.28 -1.87 10.74
CA GLU A 69 -7.33 -2.39 12.11
C GLU A 69 -6.19 -3.37 12.39
N PHE A 70 -5.94 -4.32 11.48
CA PHE A 70 -4.90 -5.33 11.61
C PHE A 70 -3.50 -4.70 11.66
N LEU A 71 -3.19 -3.81 10.73
CA LEU A 71 -1.91 -3.11 10.67
C LEU A 71 -1.69 -2.19 11.87
N SER A 72 -2.73 -1.53 12.36
CA SER A 72 -2.66 -0.73 13.58
C SER A 72 -2.33 -1.57 14.82
N ILE A 73 -2.87 -2.79 14.90
CA ILE A 73 -2.53 -3.75 15.96
C ILE A 73 -1.06 -4.14 15.86
N LEU A 74 -0.56 -4.50 14.68
CA LEU A 74 0.85 -4.86 14.47
C LEU A 74 1.79 -3.72 14.85
N GLN A 75 1.51 -2.49 14.43
CA GLN A 75 2.32 -1.32 14.80
C GLN A 75 2.35 -1.08 16.31
N ARG A 76 1.20 -1.26 16.99
CA ARG A 76 1.13 -1.16 18.46
C ARG A 76 1.96 -2.23 19.14
N LEU A 77 1.88 -3.48 18.69
CA LEU A 77 2.65 -4.59 19.23
C LEU A 77 4.15 -4.40 19.04
N LYS A 78 4.56 -3.97 17.84
CA LYS A 78 5.95 -3.63 17.56
C LYS A 78 6.52 -2.62 18.56
N ARG A 79 5.78 -1.52 18.81
CA ARG A 79 6.22 -0.46 19.76
C ARG A 79 6.27 -0.91 21.22
N GLN A 80 5.30 -1.73 21.64
CA GLN A 80 5.15 -2.13 23.04
C GLN A 80 6.04 -3.30 23.47
N LYS A 81 6.40 -4.17 22.52
CA LYS A 81 7.08 -5.44 22.79
C LYS A 81 8.44 -5.57 22.13
N ASN A 82 8.92 -4.53 21.45
CA ASN A 82 10.12 -4.59 20.61
C ASN A 82 10.08 -5.78 19.60
N LEU A 83 8.89 -6.05 19.08
CA LEU A 83 8.61 -7.17 18.21
C LEU A 83 9.10 -6.86 16.78
N THR A 84 9.86 -7.76 16.20
CA THR A 84 10.18 -7.71 14.78
C THR A 84 9.05 -8.37 13.97
N VAL A 85 8.50 -7.66 12.99
CA VAL A 85 7.47 -8.19 12.10
C VAL A 85 8.02 -8.25 10.69
N ILE A 86 8.02 -9.45 10.11
CA ILE A 86 8.34 -9.68 8.69
C ILE A 86 7.04 -10.09 8.02
N MET A 87 6.66 -9.39 6.94
CA MET A 87 5.43 -9.74 6.22
C MET A 87 5.58 -9.54 4.72
N SER A 88 4.94 -10.42 3.95
CA SER A 88 4.75 -10.21 2.52
C SER A 88 3.52 -9.34 2.29
N LEU A 89 3.60 -8.39 1.36
CA LEU A 89 2.53 -7.49 0.97
C LEU A 89 2.50 -7.33 -0.55
N HIS A 90 1.31 -7.32 -1.13
CA HIS A 90 1.11 -7.02 -2.56
C HIS A 90 0.78 -5.56 -2.83
N GLU A 91 0.31 -4.84 -1.81
CA GLU A 91 -0.11 -3.44 -1.93
C GLU A 91 1.06 -2.52 -1.63
N LEU A 92 1.60 -1.90 -2.68
CA LEU A 92 2.82 -1.07 -2.58
C LEU A 92 2.63 0.14 -1.68
N ASP A 93 1.48 0.83 -1.79
CA ASP A 93 1.12 1.96 -0.95
C ASP A 93 1.05 1.58 0.53
N MET A 94 0.56 0.38 0.82
CA MET A 94 0.51 -0.15 2.17
C MET A 94 1.91 -0.49 2.67
N ALA A 95 2.72 -1.19 1.86
CA ALA A 95 4.10 -1.53 2.20
C ALA A 95 4.91 -0.27 2.52
N LYS A 96 4.80 0.78 1.71
CA LYS A 96 5.46 2.07 1.92
C LYS A 96 5.07 2.74 3.24
N ARG A 97 3.79 2.65 3.64
CA ARG A 97 3.28 3.34 4.84
C ARG A 97 3.56 2.62 6.15
N VAL A 98 3.70 1.30 6.14
CA VAL A 98 3.78 0.52 7.39
C VAL A 98 5.16 -0.05 7.70
N SER A 99 6.04 -0.12 6.71
CA SER A 99 7.35 -0.75 6.84
C SER A 99 8.44 0.24 7.26
N ASP A 100 9.37 -0.21 8.07
CA ASP A 100 10.62 0.52 8.33
C ASP A 100 11.64 0.21 7.23
N HIS A 101 11.61 -1.02 6.72
CA HIS A 101 12.47 -1.49 5.62
C HIS A 101 11.65 -2.36 4.68
N ILE A 102 12.04 -2.35 3.43
CA ILE A 102 11.44 -3.12 2.36
C ILE A 102 12.50 -3.99 1.72
N LEU A 103 12.12 -5.22 1.43
CA LEU A 103 12.90 -6.19 0.70
C LEU A 103 12.16 -6.55 -0.57
N CYS A 104 12.70 -6.15 -1.73
CA CYS A 104 12.15 -6.54 -3.02
C CYS A 104 12.79 -7.86 -3.48
N ILE A 105 11.94 -8.82 -3.82
CA ILE A 105 12.39 -10.17 -4.24
C ILE A 105 11.94 -10.40 -5.67
N ASP A 106 12.90 -10.65 -6.56
CA ASP A 106 12.64 -11.12 -7.92
C ASP A 106 13.01 -12.61 -8.03
N GLY A 107 11.99 -13.44 -8.07
CA GLY A 107 12.15 -14.88 -8.12
C GLY A 107 12.93 -15.45 -6.93
N ARG A 108 14.24 -15.61 -7.08
CA ARG A 108 15.14 -16.20 -6.07
C ARG A 108 16.15 -15.22 -5.50
N TYR A 109 16.16 -13.99 -5.98
CA TYR A 109 17.16 -13.01 -5.63
C TYR A 109 16.54 -11.83 -4.93
N VAL A 110 17.30 -11.25 -4.00
CA VAL A 110 16.99 -9.93 -3.44
C VAL A 110 17.46 -8.90 -4.46
N ASP A 111 16.52 -8.16 -5.04
CA ASP A 111 16.81 -7.11 -5.99
C ASP A 111 17.20 -5.82 -5.26
N ARG A 112 16.41 -5.43 -4.25
CA ARG A 112 16.66 -4.21 -3.49
C ARG A 112 16.25 -4.37 -2.02
N TYR A 113 16.99 -3.69 -1.13
CA TYR A 113 16.68 -3.60 0.30
C TYR A 113 17.00 -2.20 0.81
N GLY A 114 16.13 -1.62 1.60
CA GLY A 114 16.31 -0.29 2.21
C GLY A 114 15.05 0.23 2.86
N THR A 115 15.05 1.50 3.25
CA THR A 115 13.84 2.19 3.69
C THR A 115 12.87 2.35 2.51
N PRO A 116 11.59 2.62 2.76
CA PRO A 116 10.64 2.89 1.67
C PRO A 116 11.13 3.98 0.70
N GLU A 117 11.72 5.05 1.21
CA GLU A 117 12.23 6.18 0.42
C GLU A 117 13.45 5.80 -0.44
N GLU A 118 14.27 4.86 0.04
CA GLU A 118 15.44 4.36 -0.70
C GLU A 118 15.03 3.34 -1.78
N VAL A 119 13.98 2.56 -1.51
CA VAL A 119 13.52 1.51 -2.42
C VAL A 119 12.62 2.07 -3.50
N PHE A 120 11.60 2.85 -3.14
CA PHE A 120 10.64 3.42 -4.09
C PHE A 120 11.15 4.72 -4.70
N THR A 121 12.18 4.59 -5.54
CA THR A 121 12.71 5.71 -6.34
C THR A 121 12.06 5.72 -7.72
N ASP A 122 12.15 6.88 -8.41
CA ASP A 122 11.58 7.08 -9.74
C ASP A 122 11.87 5.92 -10.70
N GLN A 123 10.81 5.43 -11.33
CA GLN A 123 10.81 4.34 -12.32
C GLN A 123 11.21 2.94 -11.79
N TYR A 124 11.59 2.80 -10.50
CA TYR A 124 11.94 1.49 -9.98
C TYR A 124 10.77 0.51 -9.99
N VAL A 125 9.62 0.93 -9.47
CA VAL A 125 8.41 0.09 -9.42
C VAL A 125 7.99 -0.33 -10.83
N SER A 126 7.95 0.61 -11.76
CA SER A 126 7.60 0.35 -13.15
C SER A 126 8.54 -0.64 -13.82
N GLY A 127 9.84 -0.52 -13.56
CA GLY A 127 10.85 -1.47 -14.06
C GLY A 127 10.78 -2.83 -13.40
N PHE A 128 10.65 -2.89 -12.08
CA PHE A 128 10.61 -4.12 -11.30
C PHE A 128 9.40 -4.99 -11.63
N PHE A 129 8.21 -4.36 -11.77
CA PHE A 129 6.98 -5.07 -12.15
C PHE A 129 6.78 -5.21 -13.66
N GLY A 130 7.68 -4.67 -14.47
CA GLY A 130 7.58 -4.73 -15.93
C GLY A 130 6.31 -4.06 -16.46
N ILE A 131 5.93 -2.90 -15.88
CA ILE A 131 4.71 -2.19 -16.27
C ILE A 131 4.88 -1.64 -17.69
N THR A 132 4.13 -2.20 -18.64
CA THR A 132 4.15 -1.79 -20.05
C THR A 132 2.86 -1.10 -20.47
N ALA A 133 1.78 -1.27 -19.72
CA ALA A 133 0.48 -0.66 -19.95
C ALA A 133 0.16 0.33 -18.82
N GLY A 134 0.04 1.61 -19.16
CA GLY A 134 -0.13 2.68 -18.19
C GLY A 134 1.18 3.11 -17.52
N SER A 135 1.07 3.77 -16.37
CA SER A 135 2.21 4.23 -15.58
C SER A 135 1.92 4.18 -14.09
N PHE A 136 2.98 4.12 -13.29
CA PHE A 136 2.92 4.26 -11.85
C PHE A 136 3.64 5.54 -11.44
N ASP A 137 2.92 6.44 -10.77
CA ASP A 137 3.49 7.66 -10.18
C ASP A 137 4.00 7.33 -8.78
N GLU A 138 5.29 7.14 -8.65
CA GLU A 138 5.96 6.80 -7.39
C GLU A 138 5.90 7.93 -6.36
N THR A 139 5.73 9.18 -6.81
CA THR A 139 5.59 10.37 -5.95
C THR A 139 4.18 10.51 -5.39
N GLY A 140 3.17 10.27 -6.22
CA GLY A 140 1.76 10.34 -5.86
C GLY A 140 1.14 9.01 -5.46
N GLU A 141 1.87 7.90 -5.59
CA GLU A 141 1.36 6.54 -5.33
C GLU A 141 0.13 6.18 -6.17
N ASP A 142 0.02 6.79 -7.35
CA ASP A 142 -1.13 6.68 -8.22
C ASP A 142 -0.84 5.79 -9.44
N LEU A 143 -1.80 4.95 -9.80
CA LEU A 143 -1.79 4.21 -11.05
C LEU A 143 -2.56 5.01 -12.11
N GLU A 144 -1.93 5.20 -13.26
CA GLU A 144 -2.60 5.80 -14.40
C GLU A 144 -2.67 4.79 -15.54
N LEU A 145 -3.88 4.63 -16.10
CA LEU A 145 -4.09 3.79 -17.27
C LEU A 145 -3.53 4.45 -18.53
N GLU A 146 -3.50 3.73 -19.63
CA GLU A 146 -3.06 4.27 -20.91
C GLU A 146 -3.88 5.49 -21.30
N LYS A 147 -3.19 6.47 -21.90
CA LYS A 147 -3.83 7.66 -22.44
C LYS A 147 -4.71 7.31 -23.64
N PRO A 148 -5.79 8.07 -23.88
CA PRO A 148 -6.62 7.90 -25.09
C PRO A 148 -5.82 8.20 -26.36
N ASP A 149 -6.02 7.38 -27.38
CA ASP A 149 -5.41 7.58 -28.69
C ASP A 149 -6.00 8.78 -29.46
N GLY A 150 -5.17 9.39 -30.28
CA GLY A 150 -5.56 10.43 -31.23
C GLY A 150 -5.11 11.83 -30.83
N MET A 151 -5.46 12.79 -31.68
CA MET A 151 -5.14 14.21 -31.49
C MET A 151 -5.99 14.81 -30.36
N ALA A 152 -5.41 15.73 -29.60
CA ALA A 152 -6.09 16.43 -28.53
C ALA A 152 -7.36 17.15 -29.03
N ARG A 153 -8.48 16.87 -28.39
CA ARG A 153 -9.80 17.47 -28.69
C ARG A 153 -10.21 18.50 -27.65
N VAL A 154 -9.55 18.49 -26.50
CA VAL A 154 -9.84 19.38 -25.36
C VAL A 154 -8.51 19.90 -24.84
N PHE A 155 -8.47 21.17 -24.48
CA PHE A 155 -7.35 21.76 -23.74
C PHE A 155 -7.77 21.96 -22.28
N VAL A 156 -6.96 21.46 -21.34
CA VAL A 156 -7.23 21.56 -19.91
C VAL A 156 -6.21 22.49 -19.27
N ILE A 157 -6.67 23.56 -18.65
CA ILE A 157 -5.84 24.41 -17.81
C ILE A 157 -5.90 23.85 -16.40
N ALA A 158 -4.75 23.43 -15.84
CA ALA A 158 -4.65 22.76 -14.57
C ALA A 158 -3.36 23.20 -13.82
N GLY A 159 -3.25 22.78 -12.59
CA GLY A 159 -2.11 23.03 -11.70
C GLY A 159 -2.51 22.90 -10.23
N GLY A 160 -1.53 22.73 -9.36
CA GLY A 160 -1.72 22.62 -7.92
C GLY A 160 -2.50 21.38 -7.45
N GLY A 161 -2.49 20.31 -8.24
CA GLY A 161 -3.19 19.07 -7.91
C GLY A 161 -4.69 19.05 -8.28
N LEU A 162 -5.21 20.09 -8.89
CA LEU A 162 -6.65 20.20 -9.21
C LEU A 162 -7.01 19.54 -10.56
N GLY A 163 -6.02 19.29 -11.42
CA GLY A 163 -6.20 18.73 -12.76
C GLY A 163 -6.48 17.24 -12.80
N ARG A 164 -5.95 16.47 -11.88
CA ARG A 164 -6.01 14.99 -11.89
C ARG A 164 -7.39 14.41 -12.10
N LYS A 165 -8.42 14.98 -11.45
CA LYS A 165 -9.82 14.54 -11.60
C LYS A 165 -10.33 14.73 -13.04
N SER A 166 -9.98 15.84 -13.65
CA SER A 166 -10.37 16.17 -15.04
C SER A 166 -9.64 15.27 -16.02
N PHE A 167 -8.34 15.07 -15.86
CA PHE A 167 -7.53 14.20 -16.70
C PHE A 167 -8.07 12.75 -16.70
N ARG A 168 -8.28 12.17 -15.51
CA ARG A 168 -8.87 10.83 -15.36
C ARG A 168 -10.30 10.74 -15.89
N SER A 169 -11.09 11.82 -15.80
CA SER A 169 -12.43 11.85 -16.38
C SER A 169 -12.39 11.81 -17.91
N LEU A 170 -11.49 12.56 -18.53
CA LEU A 170 -11.31 12.56 -19.99
C LEU A 170 -10.76 11.22 -20.47
N GLN A 171 -9.77 10.66 -19.77
CA GLN A 171 -9.22 9.34 -20.05
C GLN A 171 -10.30 8.26 -20.05
N ARG A 172 -11.13 8.18 -18.99
CA ARG A 172 -12.26 7.21 -18.93
C ARG A 172 -13.29 7.35 -20.04
N LYS A 173 -13.42 8.55 -20.60
CA LYS A 173 -14.33 8.82 -21.73
C LYS A 173 -13.66 8.59 -23.08
N GLY A 174 -12.40 8.20 -23.12
CA GLY A 174 -11.64 8.05 -24.36
C GLY A 174 -11.44 9.36 -25.12
N ILE A 175 -11.39 10.51 -24.40
CA ILE A 175 -11.24 11.82 -25.00
C ILE A 175 -9.78 12.26 -24.85
N PRO A 176 -8.98 12.29 -25.95
CA PRO A 176 -7.63 12.80 -25.92
C PRO A 176 -7.62 14.31 -25.65
N PHE A 177 -6.70 14.75 -24.79
CA PHE A 177 -6.62 16.14 -24.37
C PHE A 177 -5.18 16.64 -24.37
N ALA A 178 -5.00 17.93 -24.50
CA ALA A 178 -3.74 18.63 -24.24
C ALA A 178 -3.86 19.41 -22.93
N THR A 179 -2.74 19.65 -22.28
CA THR A 179 -2.67 20.46 -21.07
C THR A 179 -1.37 21.24 -21.01
N GLY A 180 -1.40 22.33 -20.28
CA GLY A 180 -0.25 23.22 -20.04
C GLY A 180 -0.74 24.62 -19.64
N ILE A 181 0.11 25.51 -19.18
CA ILE A 181 1.54 25.27 -18.88
C ILE A 181 1.60 24.68 -17.47
N ILE A 182 2.26 23.54 -17.31
CA ILE A 182 2.40 22.87 -16.00
C ILE A 182 3.89 22.80 -15.66
N TYR A 183 4.27 23.23 -14.46
CA TYR A 183 5.64 23.07 -13.98
C TYR A 183 5.95 21.59 -13.68
N GLU A 184 7.18 21.15 -13.94
CA GLU A 184 7.59 19.74 -13.73
C GLU A 184 7.55 19.31 -12.25
N ASN A 185 7.54 20.26 -11.31
CA ASN A 185 7.35 20.02 -9.88
C ASN A 185 5.92 20.20 -9.40
N ASP A 186 4.96 20.46 -10.31
CA ASP A 186 3.54 20.56 -9.96
C ASP A 186 2.95 19.18 -9.65
N LEU A 187 2.04 19.13 -8.68
CA LEU A 187 1.35 17.88 -8.29
C LEU A 187 0.56 17.23 -9.43
N ASP A 188 0.12 18.02 -10.42
CA ASP A 188 -0.60 17.49 -11.59
C ASP A 188 0.33 16.95 -12.68
N TYR A 189 1.64 17.26 -12.65
CA TYR A 189 2.56 16.94 -13.72
C TYR A 189 2.67 15.43 -14.03
N PRO A 190 2.82 14.53 -13.06
CA PRO A 190 2.91 13.09 -13.34
C PRO A 190 1.66 12.56 -14.07
N ALA A 191 0.46 12.92 -13.60
CA ALA A 191 -0.79 12.51 -14.23
C ALA A 191 -0.99 13.16 -15.61
N ALA A 192 -0.59 14.43 -15.77
CA ALA A 192 -0.62 15.11 -17.05
C ALA A 192 0.29 14.42 -18.07
N LYS A 193 1.52 14.08 -17.68
CA LYS A 193 2.49 13.37 -18.51
C LYS A 193 2.01 11.99 -18.93
N ALA A 194 1.33 11.27 -18.03
CA ALA A 194 0.81 9.94 -18.29
C ALA A 194 -0.43 9.93 -19.19
N LEU A 195 -1.35 10.88 -19.00
CA LEU A 195 -2.71 10.81 -19.56
C LEU A 195 -2.97 11.75 -20.72
N SER A 196 -2.18 12.83 -20.89
CA SER A 196 -2.41 13.77 -21.99
C SER A 196 -1.82 13.28 -23.31
N ALA A 197 -2.45 13.65 -24.41
CA ALA A 197 -1.89 13.47 -25.75
C ALA A 197 -0.70 14.41 -25.97
N GLU A 198 -0.82 15.64 -25.44
CA GLU A 198 0.21 16.69 -25.53
C GLU A 198 0.28 17.44 -24.21
N ILE A 199 1.51 17.74 -23.75
CA ILE A 199 1.77 18.53 -22.56
C ILE A 199 2.77 19.63 -22.87
N VAL A 200 2.47 20.84 -22.40
CA VAL A 200 3.46 21.94 -22.36
C VAL A 200 3.90 22.08 -20.92
N SER A 201 5.17 21.75 -20.63
CA SER A 201 5.73 21.87 -19.30
C SER A 201 6.85 22.91 -19.26
N ALA A 202 7.10 23.43 -18.08
CA ALA A 202 8.22 24.32 -17.80
C ALA A 202 8.97 23.84 -16.56
N ARG A 203 10.28 24.07 -16.55
CA ARG A 203 11.08 23.82 -15.33
C ARG A 203 10.84 24.94 -14.33
N SER A 204 10.87 24.59 -13.05
CA SER A 204 10.80 25.59 -11.98
C SER A 204 11.93 26.61 -12.12
N PHE A 205 11.56 27.87 -12.02
CA PHE A 205 12.48 29.03 -12.13
C PHE A 205 13.08 29.30 -13.55
N GLU A 206 12.63 28.61 -14.59
CA GLU A 206 12.92 28.99 -15.97
C GLU A 206 11.78 29.88 -16.52
N PRO A 207 12.07 30.93 -17.30
CA PRO A 207 11.04 31.69 -17.99
C PRO A 207 10.33 30.80 -19.02
N VAL A 208 9.02 30.94 -19.10
CA VAL A 208 8.15 30.21 -20.04
C VAL A 208 8.27 30.79 -21.45
#